data_0c9a5425b318201352f592b5cea95bed
#
_entry.id   0c9a5425b318201352f592b5cea95bed
#
_cell.length_a   1.000
_cell.length_b   1.000
_cell.length_c   1.000
_cell.angle_alpha   90.00
_cell.angle_beta   90.00
_cell.angle_gamma   90.00
#
_symmetry.space_group_name_H-M   'P 1'
#
loop_
_entity.id
_entity.type
_entity.pdbx_description
1 polymer ?
#
loop_
_entity_poly.entity_id
_entity_poly.type
_entity_poly.pdbx_seq_one_letter_code
_entity_poly.pdbx_strand_id
1 'polypeptide(L)'
;MKIRILATTDVHGYISPYSYSDRKLCKQGLCRLSAHISRLRDEHTLLIDNGDSLQGSSLNYYHNLYEKDLIQPMAKALNYLNYDYWNLGNHDFNYGPDMIHQYINDVNATLLTGNAYEHGQPMGCEYAIHHFDDNYAIALIGVVTQHIPVWEKAEHIQNNTFEDAFDYVKRTVEKIKATENVQGICVVYHGGHELHLETNEPSELLTGENLASKMCNEIEGIDVLIAGHQHRSYAVFVNGVATVQPYENAKNLGVIEWDLDTNERTVELLMADQEVDEELLNLIGPEEQRAQQWLDKPLGRLKEGNLLVHDPIDARIHKHPLISFINQVQLYFADKAQLSSQALFNESVGFNSEITMRDLVSTYVYSNTLKALRMNGKVLKEYLEKTAEYFDAEDGKVVLNRVFYDPKPMHFNYEMVDGLDYTIKSSNPIGSRIVEMVYQGKPVEETDEFVMVMSSYRANGGGEFDMVKNCEVVQDIQKDMVDALAEYILAHPVLEVEHQDNIKVIA
;
A
#
# COMPACT_ATOMS: atom_id res chain seq x y z
N MET A 1 30.27 13.12 18.55
CA MET A 1 30.18 12.90 17.08
C MET A 1 28.75 13.12 16.64
N LYS A 2 28.56 13.97 15.64
CA LYS A 2 27.22 14.16 15.03
C LYS A 2 27.12 13.35 13.75
N ILE A 3 26.06 12.58 13.64
CA ILE A 3 25.72 11.80 12.46
C ILE A 3 24.36 12.22 11.93
N ARG A 4 24.07 11.84 10.69
CA ARG A 4 22.78 12.06 10.06
C ARG A 4 22.26 10.76 9.46
N ILE A 5 20.96 10.50 9.64
CA ILE A 5 20.23 9.45 8.93
C ILE A 5 19.21 10.10 8.01
N LEU A 6 19.31 9.80 6.72
CA LEU A 6 18.35 10.17 5.70
C LEU A 6 17.49 8.91 5.39
N ALA A 7 16.18 9.05 5.34
CA ALA A 7 15.29 7.93 5.17
C ALA A 7 14.24 8.17 4.08
N THR A 8 14.02 7.16 3.23
CA THR A 8 12.86 7.03 2.36
C THR A 8 12.07 5.77 2.76
N THR A 9 10.80 5.72 2.42
CA THR A 9 9.91 4.57 2.59
C THR A 9 8.79 4.66 1.56
N ASP A 10 8.19 3.53 1.22
CA ASP A 10 6.99 3.49 0.38
C ASP A 10 7.17 4.30 -0.92
N VAL A 11 8.37 4.18 -1.53
CA VAL A 11 8.69 4.92 -2.76
C VAL A 11 7.84 4.44 -3.92
N HIS A 12 7.40 3.16 -3.90
CA HIS A 12 6.47 2.59 -4.86
C HIS A 12 6.87 2.82 -6.33
N GLY A 13 8.20 2.80 -6.61
CA GLY A 13 8.71 3.00 -7.96
C GLY A 13 8.59 4.42 -8.50
N TYR A 14 8.26 5.40 -7.68
CA TYR A 14 8.21 6.80 -8.09
C TYR A 14 9.61 7.42 -8.09
N ILE A 15 10.30 7.27 -9.20
CA ILE A 15 11.61 7.88 -9.47
C ILE A 15 11.40 9.22 -10.16
N SER A 16 10.57 9.23 -11.21
CA SER A 16 10.22 10.42 -12.01
C SER A 16 9.33 11.40 -11.25
N PRO A 17 9.46 12.71 -11.50
CA PRO A 17 8.67 13.75 -10.86
C PRO A 17 7.31 13.98 -11.54
N TYR A 18 6.79 13.01 -12.30
CA TYR A 18 5.58 13.14 -13.09
C TYR A 18 4.47 12.25 -12.56
N SER A 19 3.22 12.73 -12.68
CA SER A 19 2.04 11.91 -12.55
C SER A 19 1.90 11.00 -13.78
N TYR A 20 1.69 9.70 -13.56
CA TYR A 20 1.46 8.76 -14.66
C TYR A 20 0.05 8.91 -15.28
N SER A 21 -0.90 9.50 -14.57
CA SER A 21 -2.25 9.72 -15.08
C SER A 21 -2.33 10.85 -16.11
N ASP A 22 -1.68 12.00 -15.86
CA ASP A 22 -1.81 13.21 -16.69
C ASP A 22 -0.47 13.83 -17.11
N ARG A 23 0.65 13.19 -16.78
CA ARG A 23 2.04 13.62 -17.11
C ARG A 23 2.45 14.98 -16.54
N LYS A 24 1.70 15.53 -15.62
CA LYS A 24 2.08 16.79 -14.99
C LYS A 24 3.17 16.59 -13.95
N LEU A 25 3.98 17.62 -13.79
CA LEU A 25 4.97 17.70 -12.73
C LEU A 25 4.30 17.68 -11.36
N CYS A 26 4.79 16.80 -10.47
CA CYS A 26 4.33 16.65 -9.11
C CYS A 26 5.48 16.86 -8.12
N LYS A 27 5.16 17.18 -6.88
CA LYS A 27 6.13 17.23 -5.77
C LYS A 27 6.33 15.82 -5.19
N GLN A 28 6.94 14.94 -6.00
CA GLN A 28 7.23 13.55 -5.68
C GLN A 28 8.40 13.03 -6.51
N GLY A 29 8.86 11.81 -6.19
CA GLY A 29 9.87 11.10 -6.95
C GLY A 29 11.30 11.33 -6.46
N LEU A 30 12.10 10.27 -6.53
CA LEU A 30 13.50 10.30 -6.08
C LEU A 30 14.33 11.37 -6.79
N CYS A 31 14.04 11.67 -8.07
CA CYS A 31 14.70 12.77 -8.81
C CYS A 31 14.55 14.13 -8.11
N ARG A 32 13.52 14.36 -7.31
CA ARG A 32 13.37 15.61 -6.55
C ARG A 32 13.98 15.54 -5.16
N LEU A 33 14.06 14.37 -4.55
CA LEU A 33 14.73 14.19 -3.26
C LEU A 33 16.26 14.19 -3.41
N SER A 34 16.78 13.86 -4.59
CA SER A 34 18.21 13.80 -4.88
C SER A 34 18.96 15.08 -4.49
N ALA A 35 18.37 16.27 -4.74
CA ALA A 35 18.98 17.54 -4.36
C ALA A 35 19.12 17.70 -2.83
N HIS A 36 18.17 17.22 -2.03
CA HIS A 36 18.28 17.19 -0.57
C HIS A 36 19.35 16.19 -0.14
N ILE A 37 19.32 14.98 -0.70
CA ILE A 37 20.28 13.91 -0.40
C ILE A 37 21.70 14.40 -0.67
N SER A 38 21.96 14.95 -1.86
CA SER A 38 23.29 15.43 -2.26
C SER A 38 23.80 16.57 -1.38
N ARG A 39 22.90 17.48 -0.95
CA ARG A 39 23.25 18.61 -0.08
C ARG A 39 23.57 18.20 1.34
N LEU A 40 22.87 17.19 1.85
CA LEU A 40 22.95 16.77 3.25
C LEU A 40 23.97 15.65 3.47
N ARG A 41 24.34 14.93 2.42
CA ARG A 41 25.23 13.79 2.50
C ARG A 41 26.67 14.21 2.73
N ASP A 42 27.27 13.66 3.77
CA ASP A 42 28.68 13.74 4.10
C ASP A 42 29.20 12.37 4.59
N GLU A 43 30.42 12.29 5.09
CA GLU A 43 31.06 11.07 5.58
C GLU A 43 30.41 10.48 6.84
N HIS A 44 29.52 11.23 7.50
CA HIS A 44 28.79 10.82 8.70
C HIS A 44 27.28 10.66 8.44
N THR A 45 26.90 10.55 7.18
CA THR A 45 25.50 10.42 6.76
C THR A 45 25.20 9.01 6.28
N LEU A 46 24.11 8.42 6.77
CA LEU A 46 23.50 7.19 6.27
C LEU A 46 22.28 7.51 5.42
N LEU A 47 22.10 6.83 4.31
CA LEU A 47 20.89 6.88 3.49
C LEU A 47 20.23 5.50 3.46
N ILE A 48 18.97 5.43 3.92
CA ILE A 48 18.23 4.18 4.16
C ILE A 48 16.91 4.22 3.42
N ASP A 49 16.56 3.13 2.71
CA ASP A 49 15.23 2.89 2.16
C ASP A 49 14.49 1.85 3.00
N ASN A 50 13.25 2.13 3.38
CA ASN A 50 12.47 1.25 4.27
C ASN A 50 11.42 0.41 3.54
N GLY A 51 11.64 0.07 2.26
CA GLY A 51 10.83 -0.89 1.52
C GLY A 51 9.59 -0.32 0.83
N ASP A 52 8.83 -1.22 0.24
CA ASP A 52 7.75 -0.94 -0.72
C ASP A 52 8.27 -0.17 -1.93
N SER A 53 9.26 -0.74 -2.58
CA SER A 53 9.95 -0.16 -3.73
C SER A 53 9.50 -0.74 -5.07
N LEU A 54 9.08 -2.04 -5.12
CA LEU A 54 8.85 -2.77 -6.38
C LEU A 54 7.44 -2.60 -6.97
N GLN A 55 6.43 -2.25 -6.18
CA GLN A 55 5.05 -2.11 -6.64
C GLN A 55 4.60 -0.65 -6.55
N GLY A 56 3.72 -0.20 -7.45
CA GLY A 56 2.99 1.07 -7.38
C GLY A 56 3.03 1.87 -8.66
N SER A 57 4.18 2.43 -9.06
CA SER A 57 4.25 3.24 -10.27
C SER A 57 4.00 2.42 -11.55
N SER A 58 3.48 3.10 -12.57
CA SER A 58 3.31 2.47 -13.89
C SER A 58 4.63 2.05 -14.54
N LEU A 59 5.74 2.71 -14.19
CA LEU A 59 7.08 2.30 -14.62
C LEU A 59 7.42 0.92 -14.07
N ASN A 60 7.26 0.73 -12.75
CA ASN A 60 7.54 -0.55 -12.12
C ASN A 60 6.56 -1.63 -12.59
N TYR A 61 5.27 -1.31 -12.71
CA TYR A 61 4.28 -2.26 -13.24
C TYR A 61 4.68 -2.77 -14.64
N TYR A 62 5.01 -1.84 -15.55
CA TYR A 62 5.47 -2.20 -16.90
C TYR A 62 6.75 -3.05 -16.86
N HIS A 63 7.74 -2.64 -16.08
CA HIS A 63 9.02 -3.34 -15.98
C HIS A 63 8.84 -4.76 -15.44
N ASN A 64 8.10 -4.92 -14.35
CA ASN A 64 7.92 -6.20 -13.67
C ASN A 64 7.16 -7.22 -14.53
N LEU A 65 6.34 -6.78 -15.47
CA LEU A 65 5.60 -7.67 -16.36
C LEU A 65 6.30 -7.93 -17.69
N TYR A 66 6.95 -6.91 -18.27
CA TYR A 66 7.42 -6.98 -19.67
C TYR A 66 8.94 -6.89 -19.82
N GLU A 67 9.67 -6.43 -18.80
CA GLU A 67 11.12 -6.22 -18.84
C GLU A 67 11.84 -6.84 -17.62
N LYS A 68 11.22 -7.84 -17.02
CA LYS A 68 11.69 -8.47 -15.77
C LYS A 68 13.12 -9.02 -15.82
N ASP A 69 13.67 -9.28 -17.01
CA ASP A 69 15.04 -9.74 -17.18
C ASP A 69 16.08 -8.59 -17.21
N LEU A 70 15.62 -7.33 -17.12
CA LEU A 70 16.48 -6.15 -17.05
C LEU A 70 16.65 -5.67 -15.59
N ILE A 71 17.71 -4.89 -15.33
CA ILE A 71 17.93 -4.28 -14.01
C ILE A 71 16.74 -3.38 -13.66
N GLN A 72 16.20 -3.58 -12.46
CA GLN A 72 15.07 -2.81 -11.94
C GLN A 72 15.36 -1.29 -11.93
N PRO A 73 14.44 -0.45 -12.42
CA PRO A 73 14.60 1.01 -12.36
C PRO A 73 14.86 1.53 -10.94
N MET A 74 14.18 0.96 -9.93
CA MET A 74 14.44 1.30 -8.53
C MET A 74 15.86 0.92 -8.09
N ALA A 75 16.36 -0.26 -8.45
CA ALA A 75 17.74 -0.65 -8.15
C ALA A 75 18.73 0.34 -8.76
N LYS A 76 18.51 0.78 -10.03
CA LYS A 76 19.32 1.81 -10.66
C LYS A 76 19.32 3.13 -9.87
N ALA A 77 18.14 3.55 -9.41
CA ALA A 77 17.98 4.79 -8.64
C ALA A 77 18.67 4.70 -7.26
N LEU A 78 18.45 3.61 -6.52
CA LEU A 78 19.11 3.39 -5.22
C LEU A 78 20.63 3.34 -5.36
N ASN A 79 21.14 2.66 -6.40
CA ASN A 79 22.58 2.56 -6.66
C ASN A 79 23.18 3.92 -7.07
N TYR A 80 22.48 4.70 -7.91
CA TYR A 80 22.91 6.04 -8.31
C TYR A 80 23.00 6.99 -7.11
N LEU A 81 21.97 6.96 -6.23
CA LEU A 81 21.92 7.77 -5.02
C LEU A 81 22.83 7.23 -3.90
N ASN A 82 23.49 6.09 -4.13
CA ASN A 82 24.36 5.40 -3.18
C ASN A 82 23.70 5.15 -1.83
N TYR A 83 22.53 4.49 -1.81
CA TYR A 83 21.93 4.04 -0.56
C TYR A 83 22.89 3.10 0.17
N ASP A 84 22.95 3.22 1.50
CA ASP A 84 23.83 2.41 2.34
C ASP A 84 23.12 1.14 2.80
N TYR A 85 21.84 1.27 3.15
CA TYR A 85 20.99 0.19 3.63
C TYR A 85 19.59 0.28 3.03
N TRP A 86 18.91 -0.85 2.98
CA TRP A 86 17.52 -0.93 2.58
C TRP A 86 16.79 -2.08 3.26
N ASN A 87 15.47 -2.03 3.27
CA ASN A 87 14.57 -3.02 3.85
C ASN A 87 13.58 -3.48 2.80
N LEU A 88 12.93 -4.63 2.99
CA LEU A 88 11.76 -5.04 2.22
C LEU A 88 10.50 -4.48 2.86
N GLY A 89 9.50 -4.14 2.03
CA GLY A 89 8.14 -3.91 2.43
C GLY A 89 7.22 -5.06 2.00
N ASN A 90 5.94 -4.97 2.34
CA ASN A 90 4.97 -6.01 1.98
C ASN A 90 4.68 -6.06 0.49
N HIS A 91 4.69 -4.92 -0.20
CA HIS A 91 4.46 -4.86 -1.64
C HIS A 91 5.65 -5.33 -2.49
N ASP A 92 6.83 -5.47 -1.91
CA ASP A 92 7.97 -6.04 -2.63
C ASP A 92 7.78 -7.53 -2.94
N PHE A 93 6.84 -8.21 -2.27
CA PHE A 93 6.48 -9.61 -2.53
C PHE A 93 5.43 -9.79 -3.65
N ASN A 94 4.81 -8.74 -4.17
CA ASN A 94 3.67 -8.83 -5.10
C ASN A 94 3.99 -9.48 -6.45
N TYR A 95 5.26 -9.54 -6.86
CA TYR A 95 5.68 -10.12 -8.13
C TYR A 95 6.39 -11.48 -8.00
N GLY A 96 6.38 -12.04 -6.79
CA GLY A 96 6.91 -13.37 -6.49
C GLY A 96 8.42 -13.42 -6.29
N PRO A 97 8.95 -14.62 -5.96
CA PRO A 97 10.32 -14.79 -5.48
C PRO A 97 11.39 -14.42 -6.51
N ASP A 98 11.17 -14.71 -7.79
CA ASP A 98 12.17 -14.42 -8.83
C ASP A 98 12.47 -12.92 -8.93
N MET A 99 11.44 -12.08 -8.81
CA MET A 99 11.57 -10.63 -8.86
C MET A 99 12.28 -10.09 -7.62
N ILE A 100 11.95 -10.60 -6.44
CA ILE A 100 12.65 -10.22 -5.20
C ILE A 100 14.13 -10.61 -5.28
N HIS A 101 14.45 -11.81 -5.71
CA HIS A 101 15.83 -12.28 -5.83
C HIS A 101 16.63 -11.43 -6.81
N GLN A 102 16.02 -11.07 -7.94
CA GLN A 102 16.68 -10.18 -8.90
C GLN A 102 16.95 -8.81 -8.26
N TYR A 103 15.95 -8.23 -7.59
CA TYR A 103 16.09 -6.93 -6.94
C TYR A 103 17.15 -6.94 -5.85
N ILE A 104 17.21 -7.99 -5.02
CA ILE A 104 18.27 -8.18 -4.01
C ILE A 104 19.66 -8.22 -4.67
N ASN A 105 19.78 -8.87 -5.83
CA ASN A 105 21.05 -8.96 -6.56
C ASN A 105 21.43 -7.64 -7.27
N ASP A 106 20.45 -6.85 -7.69
CA ASP A 106 20.64 -5.62 -8.43
C ASP A 106 20.98 -4.42 -7.53
N VAL A 107 20.54 -4.42 -6.26
CA VAL A 107 20.77 -3.35 -5.30
C VAL A 107 22.13 -3.53 -4.60
N ASN A 108 22.98 -2.50 -4.66
CA ASN A 108 24.32 -2.54 -4.04
C ASN A 108 24.29 -2.34 -2.52
N ALA A 109 23.24 -1.70 -1.99
CA ALA A 109 23.08 -1.44 -0.56
C ALA A 109 22.85 -2.74 0.23
N THR A 110 23.13 -2.71 1.53
CA THR A 110 22.92 -3.87 2.41
C THR A 110 21.44 -4.05 2.76
N LEU A 111 20.89 -5.25 2.48
CA LEU A 111 19.53 -5.62 2.88
C LEU A 111 19.45 -5.93 4.38
N LEU A 112 18.55 -5.22 5.09
CA LEU A 112 18.41 -5.34 6.55
C LEU A 112 17.37 -6.37 6.99
N THR A 113 16.36 -6.71 6.19
CA THR A 113 15.16 -7.50 6.55
C THR A 113 15.50 -8.83 7.23
N GLY A 114 15.57 -8.83 8.55
CA GLY A 114 16.02 -9.97 9.33
C GLY A 114 14.90 -10.91 9.77
N ASN A 115 13.65 -10.45 9.88
CA ASN A 115 12.51 -11.26 10.33
C ASN A 115 11.76 -11.99 9.22
N ALA A 116 12.16 -11.82 7.97
CA ALA A 116 11.64 -12.58 6.83
C ALA A 116 12.64 -13.67 6.44
N TYR A 117 12.15 -14.90 6.29
CA TYR A 117 12.95 -16.07 5.97
C TYR A 117 12.43 -16.71 4.68
N GLU A 118 13.34 -17.21 3.87
CA GLU A 118 13.03 -18.06 2.73
C GLU A 118 13.75 -19.39 2.86
N HIS A 119 13.02 -20.51 2.72
CA HIS A 119 13.55 -21.85 3.00
C HIS A 119 14.25 -21.97 4.38
N GLY A 120 13.78 -21.19 5.36
CA GLY A 120 14.34 -21.15 6.72
C GLY A 120 15.66 -20.39 6.85
N GLN A 121 16.10 -19.66 5.80
CA GLN A 121 17.25 -18.77 5.85
C GLN A 121 16.75 -17.31 5.85
N PRO A 122 17.36 -16.41 6.64
CA PRO A 122 16.97 -15.00 6.62
C PRO A 122 17.23 -14.40 5.22
N MET A 123 16.31 -13.54 4.77
CA MET A 123 16.44 -12.85 3.48
C MET A 123 17.47 -11.73 3.54
N GLY A 124 17.55 -11.01 4.67
CA GLY A 124 18.55 -9.97 4.93
C GLY A 124 19.49 -10.33 6.08
N CYS A 125 20.25 -9.35 6.55
CA CYS A 125 21.12 -9.56 7.71
C CYS A 125 20.32 -9.54 9.03
N GLU A 126 20.80 -10.24 10.05
CA GLU A 126 20.18 -10.24 11.37
C GLU A 126 20.14 -8.83 11.98
N TYR A 127 21.24 -8.12 11.88
CA TYR A 127 21.45 -6.69 12.12
C TYR A 127 22.74 -6.28 11.45
N ALA A 128 22.95 -4.98 11.25
CA ALA A 128 24.19 -4.42 10.75
C ALA A 128 24.82 -3.50 11.80
N ILE A 129 26.16 -3.47 11.85
CA ILE A 129 26.90 -2.46 12.61
C ILE A 129 27.54 -1.52 11.61
N HIS A 130 27.16 -0.24 11.69
CA HIS A 130 27.79 0.79 10.87
C HIS A 130 28.81 1.56 11.70
N HIS A 131 30.08 1.52 11.27
CA HIS A 131 31.18 2.25 11.87
C HIS A 131 31.40 3.58 11.13
N PHE A 132 31.31 4.69 11.83
CA PHE A 132 31.66 6.01 11.31
C PHE A 132 33.18 6.26 11.44
N ASP A 133 33.79 5.71 12.49
CA ASP A 133 35.23 5.63 12.73
C ASP A 133 35.54 4.52 13.74
N ASP A 134 36.77 4.47 14.26
CA ASP A 134 37.21 3.44 15.20
C ASP A 134 36.49 3.47 16.56
N ASN A 135 35.81 4.59 16.90
CA ASN A 135 35.20 4.81 18.22
C ASN A 135 33.68 4.90 18.17
N TYR A 136 33.10 5.18 17.00
CA TYR A 136 31.68 5.48 16.86
C TYR A 136 31.00 4.52 15.86
N ALA A 137 30.01 3.81 16.38
CA ALA A 137 29.18 2.90 15.59
C ALA A 137 27.75 2.91 16.06
N ILE A 138 26.80 2.62 15.18
CA ILE A 138 25.41 2.33 15.52
C ILE A 138 25.02 0.97 14.99
N ALA A 139 24.04 0.33 15.64
CA ALA A 139 23.42 -0.86 15.13
C ALA A 139 22.14 -0.54 14.37
N LEU A 140 21.89 -1.29 13.28
CA LEU A 140 20.71 -1.18 12.42
C LEU A 140 19.98 -2.51 12.42
N ILE A 141 18.68 -2.51 12.72
CA ILE A 141 17.82 -3.69 12.71
C ILE A 141 16.71 -3.44 11.70
N GLY A 142 16.63 -4.26 10.62
CA GLY A 142 15.55 -4.16 9.64
C GLY A 142 14.50 -5.24 9.86
N VAL A 143 13.23 -4.85 9.86
CA VAL A 143 12.08 -5.76 9.96
C VAL A 143 10.93 -5.30 9.08
N VAL A 144 10.11 -6.25 8.63
CA VAL A 144 8.87 -6.02 7.89
C VAL A 144 7.69 -6.56 8.69
N THR A 145 6.50 -6.04 8.47
CA THR A 145 5.28 -6.54 9.11
C THR A 145 5.09 -8.04 8.82
N GLN A 146 4.80 -8.81 9.85
CA GLN A 146 4.49 -10.24 9.72
C GLN A 146 3.11 -10.52 9.09
N HIS A 147 2.33 -9.48 8.76
CA HIS A 147 0.98 -9.61 8.19
C HIS A 147 0.97 -9.92 6.69
N ILE A 148 2.10 -9.95 6.01
CA ILE A 148 2.22 -10.24 4.56
C ILE A 148 1.37 -11.46 4.13
N PRO A 149 1.34 -12.60 4.86
CA PRO A 149 0.53 -13.74 4.45
C PRO A 149 -1.00 -13.52 4.44
N VAL A 150 -1.48 -12.42 5.02
CA VAL A 150 -2.90 -12.05 4.98
C VAL A 150 -3.28 -11.46 3.62
N TRP A 151 -2.33 -10.79 2.96
CA TRP A 151 -2.60 -10.02 1.75
C TRP A 151 -2.02 -10.66 0.50
N GLU A 152 -0.87 -11.35 0.63
CA GLU A 152 -0.11 -11.81 -0.51
C GLU A 152 -0.62 -13.16 -1.03
N LYS A 153 -0.44 -13.40 -2.34
CA LYS A 153 -0.73 -14.68 -2.97
C LYS A 153 0.15 -15.76 -2.37
N ALA A 154 -0.47 -16.90 -2.02
CA ALA A 154 0.27 -18.00 -1.40
C ALA A 154 1.44 -18.51 -2.27
N GLU A 155 1.32 -18.43 -3.59
CA GLU A 155 2.37 -18.85 -4.54
C GLU A 155 3.59 -17.92 -4.51
N HIS A 156 3.42 -16.63 -4.19
CA HIS A 156 4.50 -15.65 -4.13
C HIS A 156 5.35 -15.82 -2.86
N ILE A 157 4.77 -16.37 -1.80
CA ILE A 157 5.39 -16.51 -0.48
C ILE A 157 5.43 -17.95 0.04
N GLN A 158 5.22 -18.93 -0.84
CA GLN A 158 5.11 -20.35 -0.45
C GLN A 158 6.31 -20.91 0.33
N ASN A 159 7.49 -20.30 0.15
CA ASN A 159 8.74 -20.70 0.83
C ASN A 159 9.13 -19.73 1.94
N ASN A 160 8.32 -18.68 2.16
CA ASN A 160 8.62 -17.64 3.13
C ASN A 160 7.90 -17.87 4.46
N THR A 161 8.56 -17.46 5.52
CA THR A 161 7.98 -17.30 6.85
C THR A 161 8.37 -15.95 7.42
N PHE A 162 7.49 -15.36 8.21
CA PHE A 162 7.66 -14.03 8.78
C PHE A 162 7.54 -14.17 10.30
N GLU A 163 8.60 -13.81 11.00
CA GLU A 163 8.60 -13.77 12.46
C GLU A 163 7.93 -12.47 12.94
N ASP A 164 7.26 -12.52 14.10
CA ASP A 164 6.70 -11.31 14.72
C ASP A 164 7.78 -10.23 14.86
N ALA A 165 7.49 -9.04 14.30
CA ALA A 165 8.47 -7.96 14.20
C ALA A 165 8.89 -7.43 15.59
N PHE A 166 7.94 -7.37 16.55
CA PHE A 166 8.24 -6.93 17.92
C PHE A 166 9.16 -7.92 18.65
N ASP A 167 8.86 -9.20 18.58
CA ASP A 167 9.66 -10.24 19.25
C ASP A 167 11.06 -10.32 18.63
N TYR A 168 11.15 -10.18 17.29
CA TYR A 168 12.43 -10.11 16.60
C TYR A 168 13.28 -8.94 17.07
N VAL A 169 12.73 -7.71 17.03
CA VAL A 169 13.44 -6.49 17.44
C VAL A 169 13.87 -6.59 18.89
N LYS A 170 12.98 -7.02 19.79
CA LYS A 170 13.26 -7.14 21.22
C LYS A 170 14.49 -8.03 21.51
N ARG A 171 14.48 -9.27 21.00
CA ARG A 171 15.61 -10.19 21.23
C ARG A 171 16.90 -9.71 20.56
N THR A 172 16.79 -9.03 19.39
CA THR A 172 17.97 -8.52 18.67
C THR A 172 18.57 -7.31 19.41
N VAL A 173 17.76 -6.41 19.96
CA VAL A 173 18.22 -5.33 20.83
C VAL A 173 18.92 -5.88 22.08
N GLU A 174 18.34 -6.88 22.74
CA GLU A 174 18.97 -7.55 23.90
C GLU A 174 20.33 -8.17 23.53
N LYS A 175 20.41 -8.83 22.37
CA LYS A 175 21.66 -9.40 21.84
C LYS A 175 22.72 -8.33 21.60
N ILE A 176 22.37 -7.26 20.87
CA ILE A 176 23.28 -6.14 20.53
C ILE A 176 23.82 -5.52 21.84
N LYS A 177 22.95 -5.22 22.80
CA LYS A 177 23.36 -4.66 24.12
C LYS A 177 24.32 -5.57 24.89
N ALA A 178 24.25 -6.89 24.67
CA ALA A 178 25.11 -7.84 25.33
C ALA A 178 26.44 -8.12 24.63
N THR A 179 26.50 -7.94 23.29
CA THR A 179 27.65 -8.39 22.48
C THR A 179 28.38 -7.29 21.74
N GLU A 180 27.72 -6.16 21.46
CA GLU A 180 28.27 -5.10 20.62
C GLU A 180 28.60 -3.84 21.42
N ASN A 181 29.60 -3.11 20.95
CA ASN A 181 29.97 -1.80 21.50
C ASN A 181 29.51 -0.70 20.52
N VAL A 182 28.25 -0.29 20.66
CA VAL A 182 27.64 0.74 19.80
C VAL A 182 27.08 1.88 20.65
N GLN A 183 27.01 3.09 20.07
CA GLN A 183 26.46 4.27 20.75
C GLN A 183 24.95 4.32 20.71
N GLY A 184 24.30 3.54 19.83
CA GLY A 184 22.87 3.47 19.78
C GLY A 184 22.31 2.50 18.74
N ILE A 185 20.99 2.35 18.73
CA ILE A 185 20.27 1.39 17.89
C ILE A 185 19.19 2.11 17.09
N CYS A 186 19.23 1.91 15.76
CA CYS A 186 18.21 2.35 14.82
C CYS A 186 17.41 1.13 14.32
N VAL A 187 16.10 1.16 14.47
CA VAL A 187 15.18 0.17 13.91
C VAL A 187 14.59 0.72 12.61
N VAL A 188 14.69 -0.05 11.54
CA VAL A 188 14.09 0.20 10.23
C VAL A 188 12.92 -0.76 10.08
N TYR A 189 11.72 -0.29 10.36
CA TYR A 189 10.52 -1.11 10.42
C TYR A 189 9.56 -0.77 9.29
N HIS A 190 9.39 -1.67 8.33
CA HIS A 190 8.31 -1.54 7.37
C HIS A 190 6.99 -2.00 8.00
N GLY A 191 6.39 -1.09 8.71
CA GLY A 191 5.16 -1.13 9.47
C GLY A 191 4.99 0.22 10.18
N GLY A 192 3.83 0.47 10.77
CA GLY A 192 3.47 1.76 11.31
C GLY A 192 3.16 1.78 12.80
N HIS A 193 2.65 2.92 13.25
CA HIS A 193 2.16 3.12 14.61
C HIS A 193 0.68 2.74 14.72
N GLU A 194 0.39 1.77 15.58
CA GLU A 194 -0.94 1.30 15.90
C GLU A 194 -1.71 2.23 16.83
N LEU A 195 -1.01 3.20 17.45
CA LEU A 195 -1.62 4.19 18.34
C LEU A 195 -1.56 5.59 17.72
N HIS A 196 -2.50 6.44 18.10
CA HIS A 196 -2.44 7.88 17.83
C HIS A 196 -1.23 8.49 18.54
N LEU A 197 -0.37 9.18 17.80
CA LEU A 197 0.89 9.75 18.31
C LEU A 197 0.69 10.83 19.38
N GLU A 198 -0.49 11.48 19.42
CA GLU A 198 -0.81 12.54 20.37
C GLU A 198 -1.54 12.01 21.62
N THR A 199 -2.48 11.07 21.45
CA THR A 199 -3.35 10.59 22.53
C THR A 199 -2.93 9.27 23.12
N ASN A 200 -2.09 8.51 22.38
CA ASN A 200 -1.68 7.15 22.73
C ASN A 200 -2.86 6.15 22.80
N GLU A 201 -4.00 6.50 22.19
CA GLU A 201 -5.14 5.61 22.04
C GLU A 201 -5.01 4.80 20.73
N PRO A 202 -5.64 3.62 20.61
CA PRO A 202 -5.63 2.88 19.36
C PRO A 202 -6.13 3.73 18.18
N SER A 203 -5.36 3.77 17.09
CA SER A 203 -5.73 4.44 15.83
C SER A 203 -6.35 3.47 14.82
N GLU A 204 -6.29 2.18 15.14
CA GLU A 204 -6.78 1.05 14.33
C GLU A 204 -7.05 -0.15 15.25
N LEU A 205 -7.64 -1.22 14.71
CA LEU A 205 -7.71 -2.49 15.45
C LEU A 205 -6.30 -3.03 15.68
N LEU A 206 -6.02 -3.44 16.91
CA LEU A 206 -4.73 -3.98 17.31
C LEU A 206 -4.57 -5.43 16.83
N THR A 207 -4.43 -5.62 15.53
CA THR A 207 -4.29 -6.94 14.88
C THR A 207 -2.87 -7.50 14.98
N GLY A 208 -1.89 -6.66 15.32
CA GLY A 208 -0.48 -6.96 15.23
C GLY A 208 0.14 -6.61 13.88
N GLU A 209 -0.62 -6.01 12.95
CA GLU A 209 -0.11 -5.50 11.66
C GLU A 209 0.94 -4.41 11.88
N ASN A 210 0.61 -3.44 12.70
CA ASN A 210 1.47 -2.32 13.07
C ASN A 210 1.87 -2.43 14.55
N LEU A 211 3.16 -2.23 14.84
CA LEU A 211 3.74 -2.46 16.17
C LEU A 211 4.77 -1.39 16.57
N ALA A 212 4.89 -0.28 15.80
CA ALA A 212 5.91 0.73 16.06
C ALA A 212 5.73 1.43 17.42
N SER A 213 4.47 1.74 17.82
CA SER A 213 4.20 2.32 19.16
C SER A 213 4.56 1.35 20.27
N LYS A 214 4.23 0.07 20.11
CA LYS A 214 4.60 -0.98 21.06
C LYS A 214 6.11 -1.13 21.17
N MET A 215 6.84 -1.13 20.04
CA MET A 215 8.31 -1.16 20.05
C MET A 215 8.90 0.02 20.82
N CYS A 216 8.45 1.26 20.55
CA CYS A 216 8.91 2.46 21.24
C CYS A 216 8.58 2.46 22.73
N ASN A 217 7.46 1.87 23.13
CA ASN A 217 7.00 1.90 24.53
C ASN A 217 7.58 0.77 25.37
N GLU A 218 7.86 -0.41 24.80
CA GLU A 218 8.16 -1.62 25.56
C GLU A 218 9.60 -2.15 25.38
N ILE A 219 10.36 -1.67 24.36
CA ILE A 219 11.73 -2.10 24.12
C ILE A 219 12.72 -1.00 24.51
N GLU A 220 13.42 -1.20 25.64
CA GLU A 220 14.46 -0.27 26.07
C GLU A 220 15.73 -0.40 25.23
N GLY A 221 16.22 0.73 24.70
CA GLY A 221 17.48 0.82 23.98
C GLY A 221 17.32 1.04 22.49
N ILE A 222 16.10 1.24 22.00
CA ILE A 222 15.87 1.82 20.67
C ILE A 222 16.03 3.33 20.77
N ASP A 223 16.88 3.91 19.95
CA ASP A 223 17.11 5.36 19.87
C ASP A 223 16.36 6.00 18.72
N VAL A 224 16.33 5.32 17.57
CA VAL A 224 15.70 5.77 16.33
C VAL A 224 14.80 4.67 15.79
N LEU A 225 13.63 5.03 15.27
CA LEU A 225 12.73 4.16 14.52
C LEU A 225 12.28 4.83 13.23
N ILE A 226 12.58 4.21 12.09
CA ILE A 226 12.08 4.59 10.77
C ILE A 226 10.88 3.70 10.47
N ALA A 227 9.69 4.29 10.33
CA ALA A 227 8.43 3.59 10.04
C ALA A 227 8.04 3.74 8.57
N GLY A 228 7.11 2.88 8.11
CA GLY A 228 6.56 2.87 6.75
C GLY A 228 5.14 2.31 6.71
N HIS A 229 4.75 1.74 5.55
CA HIS A 229 3.53 0.95 5.34
C HIS A 229 2.20 1.73 5.43
N GLN A 230 2.04 2.60 6.42
CA GLN A 230 0.78 3.33 6.62
C GLN A 230 0.63 4.56 5.72
N HIS A 231 1.63 4.91 4.91
CA HIS A 231 1.63 6.13 4.09
C HIS A 231 1.30 7.39 4.91
N ARG A 232 1.91 7.53 6.07
CA ARG A 232 1.76 8.71 6.94
C ARG A 232 2.97 9.63 6.82
N SER A 233 2.80 10.89 7.21
CA SER A 233 3.84 11.91 7.16
C SER A 233 4.04 12.49 8.55
N TYR A 234 5.11 12.09 9.25
CA TYR A 234 5.44 12.62 10.58
C TYR A 234 6.92 12.50 10.91
N ALA A 235 7.38 13.40 11.77
CA ALA A 235 8.68 13.38 12.41
C ALA A 235 8.49 13.80 13.88
N VAL A 236 8.52 12.84 14.80
CA VAL A 236 8.12 13.02 16.21
C VAL A 236 8.97 12.18 17.15
N PHE A 237 8.81 12.38 18.45
CA PHE A 237 9.35 11.48 19.48
C PHE A 237 8.21 10.69 20.11
N VAL A 238 8.37 9.37 20.18
CA VAL A 238 7.47 8.46 20.89
C VAL A 238 8.25 7.80 22.03
N ASN A 239 7.88 8.06 23.27
CA ASN A 239 8.56 7.57 24.46
C ASN A 239 10.10 7.77 24.43
N GLY A 240 10.57 8.91 23.91
CA GLY A 240 11.97 9.23 23.78
C GLY A 240 12.69 8.64 22.55
N VAL A 241 12.05 7.79 21.78
CA VAL A 241 12.55 7.29 20.50
C VAL A 241 12.28 8.32 19.40
N ALA A 242 13.32 8.71 18.66
CA ALA A 242 13.19 9.58 17.50
C ALA A 242 12.57 8.80 16.34
N THR A 243 11.38 9.18 15.85
CA THR A 243 10.68 8.41 14.82
C THR A 243 10.24 9.28 13.64
N VAL A 244 10.40 8.73 12.43
CA VAL A 244 9.98 9.36 11.18
C VAL A 244 9.23 8.37 10.30
N GLN A 245 8.22 8.88 9.59
CA GLN A 245 7.60 8.22 8.43
C GLN A 245 7.53 9.23 7.29
N PRO A 246 8.37 9.08 6.23
CA PRO A 246 8.55 10.12 5.22
C PRO A 246 7.45 10.23 4.16
N TYR A 247 6.29 9.59 4.37
CA TYR A 247 5.21 9.52 3.38
C TYR A 247 5.54 8.60 2.19
N GLU A 248 4.59 8.48 1.26
CA GLU A 248 4.70 7.64 0.08
C GLU A 248 5.26 8.37 -1.15
N ASN A 249 5.61 7.63 -2.20
CA ASN A 249 5.95 8.13 -3.55
C ASN A 249 7.12 9.11 -3.56
N ALA A 250 8.05 8.97 -2.60
CA ALA A 250 9.17 9.89 -2.44
C ALA A 250 8.73 11.37 -2.35
N LYS A 251 7.61 11.64 -1.65
CA LYS A 251 7.11 13.01 -1.41
C LYS A 251 7.91 13.75 -0.35
N ASN A 252 8.47 13.01 0.61
CA ASN A 252 9.30 13.57 1.69
C ASN A 252 10.57 12.72 1.89
N LEU A 253 11.60 13.37 2.41
CA LEU A 253 12.80 12.75 2.95
C LEU A 253 12.77 12.89 4.47
N GLY A 254 12.89 11.80 5.21
CA GLY A 254 13.09 11.81 6.65
C GLY A 254 14.53 12.20 6.97
N VAL A 255 14.72 13.10 7.92
CA VAL A 255 16.05 13.54 8.39
C VAL A 255 16.11 13.40 9.89
N ILE A 256 17.10 12.65 10.36
CA ILE A 256 17.40 12.49 11.77
C ILE A 256 18.84 12.97 11.99
N GLU A 257 19.04 14.04 12.75
CA GLU A 257 20.33 14.44 13.24
C GLU A 257 20.56 13.81 14.62
N TRP A 258 21.70 13.19 14.86
CA TRP A 258 21.98 12.47 16.10
C TRP A 258 23.38 12.76 16.60
N ASP A 259 23.50 13.33 17.78
CA ASP A 259 24.77 13.49 18.50
C ASP A 259 25.03 12.26 19.37
N LEU A 260 25.95 11.40 18.94
CA LEU A 260 26.27 10.14 19.60
C LEU A 260 26.95 10.32 20.98
N ASP A 261 27.52 11.51 21.27
CA ASP A 261 28.13 11.78 22.59
C ASP A 261 27.10 12.13 23.65
N THR A 262 26.06 12.89 23.27
CA THR A 262 25.01 13.38 24.19
C THR A 262 23.72 12.59 24.06
N ASN A 263 23.58 11.79 23.03
CA ASN A 263 22.35 11.11 22.58
C ASN A 263 21.20 12.08 22.27
N GLU A 264 21.51 13.36 21.98
CA GLU A 264 20.53 14.33 21.51
C GLU A 264 20.18 14.07 20.05
N ARG A 265 18.89 14.06 19.74
CA ARG A 265 18.36 13.80 18.39
C ARG A 265 17.37 14.89 18.01
N THR A 266 17.32 15.19 16.71
CA THR A 266 16.26 15.98 16.09
C THR A 266 15.70 15.22 14.89
N VAL A 267 14.45 15.46 14.57
CA VAL A 267 13.74 14.81 13.47
C VAL A 267 13.00 15.84 12.64
N GLU A 268 13.06 15.73 11.31
CA GLU A 268 12.30 16.58 10.39
C GLU A 268 11.95 15.83 9.11
N LEU A 269 11.01 16.38 8.34
CA LEU A 269 10.68 15.95 7.00
C LEU A 269 10.98 17.07 5.99
N LEU A 270 11.69 16.74 4.91
CA LEU A 270 11.95 17.64 3.80
C LEU A 270 11.11 17.23 2.59
N MET A 271 10.32 18.18 2.07
CA MET A 271 9.43 17.92 0.93
C MET A 271 10.19 17.83 -0.40
N ALA A 272 9.71 17.00 -1.30
CA ALA A 272 10.21 16.84 -2.67
C ALA A 272 9.81 18.04 -3.56
N ASP A 273 10.25 19.24 -3.22
CA ASP A 273 9.97 20.48 -3.96
C ASP A 273 11.18 21.08 -4.68
N GLN A 274 12.32 20.38 -4.64
CA GLN A 274 13.56 20.80 -5.21
C GLN A 274 13.59 20.62 -6.74
N GLU A 275 14.62 21.15 -7.36
CA GLU A 275 14.92 20.93 -8.78
C GLU A 275 15.06 19.43 -9.08
N VAL A 276 14.72 19.06 -10.31
CA VAL A 276 14.79 17.68 -10.78
C VAL A 276 16.25 17.31 -11.05
N ASP A 277 16.67 16.16 -10.58
CA ASP A 277 17.94 15.56 -10.96
C ASP A 277 17.84 14.96 -12.36
N GLU A 278 18.34 15.70 -13.34
CA GLU A 278 18.32 15.33 -14.75
C GLU A 278 19.22 14.12 -15.06
N GLU A 279 20.27 13.88 -14.28
CA GLU A 279 21.15 12.73 -14.49
C GLU A 279 20.43 11.44 -14.07
N LEU A 280 19.76 11.43 -12.92
CA LEU A 280 18.93 10.30 -12.49
C LEU A 280 17.77 10.08 -13.46
N LEU A 281 17.10 11.17 -13.90
CA LEU A 281 16.01 11.07 -14.86
C LEU A 281 16.47 10.49 -16.20
N ASN A 282 17.66 10.89 -16.69
CA ASN A 282 18.25 10.33 -17.91
C ASN A 282 18.67 8.85 -17.74
N LEU A 283 19.10 8.45 -16.55
CA LEU A 283 19.50 7.07 -16.25
C LEU A 283 18.33 6.09 -16.43
N ILE A 284 17.12 6.48 -16.03
CA ILE A 284 15.90 5.66 -16.19
C ILE A 284 15.12 6.01 -17.47
N GLY A 285 15.56 6.99 -18.23
CA GLY A 285 14.86 7.53 -19.39
C GLY A 285 14.41 6.49 -20.43
N PRO A 286 15.26 5.51 -20.80
CA PRO A 286 14.85 4.46 -21.74
C PRO A 286 13.67 3.62 -21.26
N GLU A 287 13.66 3.19 -19.99
CA GLU A 287 12.58 2.43 -19.37
C GLU A 287 11.30 3.27 -19.26
N GLU A 288 11.48 4.50 -18.78
CA GLU A 288 10.38 5.47 -18.67
C GLU A 288 9.71 5.71 -20.03
N GLN A 289 10.48 5.89 -21.10
CA GLN A 289 9.95 6.08 -22.44
C GLN A 289 9.12 4.87 -22.92
N ARG A 290 9.60 3.65 -22.67
CA ARG A 290 8.88 2.43 -23.05
C ARG A 290 7.59 2.26 -22.24
N ALA A 291 7.65 2.52 -20.94
CA ALA A 291 6.47 2.51 -20.07
C ALA A 291 5.43 3.53 -20.53
N GLN A 292 5.85 4.77 -20.87
CA GLN A 292 4.96 5.81 -21.38
C GLN A 292 4.31 5.42 -22.72
N GLN A 293 5.06 4.80 -23.64
CA GLN A 293 4.52 4.30 -24.91
C GLN A 293 3.52 3.16 -24.69
N TRP A 294 3.76 2.30 -23.72
CA TRP A 294 2.83 1.23 -23.36
C TRP A 294 1.55 1.79 -22.73
N LEU A 295 1.67 2.77 -21.84
CA LEU A 295 0.53 3.44 -21.22
C LEU A 295 -0.40 4.10 -22.23
N ASP A 296 0.13 4.62 -23.34
CA ASP A 296 -0.66 5.31 -24.37
C ASP A 296 -1.30 4.36 -25.39
N LYS A 297 -1.11 3.02 -25.24
CA LYS A 297 -1.77 2.06 -26.14
C LYS A 297 -3.29 2.14 -25.97
N PRO A 298 -4.05 2.43 -27.05
CA PRO A 298 -5.49 2.41 -26.98
C PRO A 298 -5.99 0.97 -26.84
N LEU A 299 -6.97 0.77 -25.97
CA LEU A 299 -7.62 -0.51 -25.73
C LEU A 299 -9.02 -0.57 -26.32
N GLY A 300 -9.78 0.52 -26.19
CA GLY A 300 -11.14 0.64 -26.65
C GLY A 300 -11.71 2.02 -26.37
N ARG A 301 -13.03 2.14 -26.48
CA ARG A 301 -13.72 3.39 -26.19
C ARG A 301 -15.09 3.18 -25.56
N LEU A 302 -15.53 4.14 -24.78
CA LEU A 302 -16.93 4.20 -24.34
C LEU A 302 -17.84 4.56 -25.50
N LYS A 303 -19.01 3.95 -25.54
CA LYS A 303 -20.05 4.27 -26.55
C LYS A 303 -20.50 5.73 -26.39
N GLU A 304 -20.65 6.19 -25.16
CA GLU A 304 -21.05 7.55 -24.81
C GLU A 304 -20.29 8.03 -23.56
N GLY A 305 -20.00 9.35 -23.48
CA GLY A 305 -19.47 10.02 -22.29
C GLY A 305 -18.06 9.63 -21.89
N ASN A 306 -17.82 9.66 -20.58
CA ASN A 306 -16.60 9.23 -19.89
C ASN A 306 -16.96 8.68 -18.51
N LEU A 307 -16.00 8.03 -17.84
CA LEU A 307 -16.13 7.51 -16.47
C LEU A 307 -15.15 8.20 -15.50
N LEU A 308 -14.83 9.47 -15.75
CA LEU A 308 -13.92 10.24 -14.90
C LEU A 308 -14.56 10.53 -13.54
N VAL A 309 -13.81 10.28 -12.48
CA VAL A 309 -14.22 10.56 -11.10
C VAL A 309 -13.83 11.99 -10.75
N HIS A 310 -14.79 12.91 -10.73
CA HIS A 310 -14.55 14.32 -10.42
C HIS A 310 -14.74 14.65 -8.94
N ASP A 311 -15.68 13.98 -8.27
CA ASP A 311 -15.95 14.10 -6.85
C ASP A 311 -15.96 12.68 -6.23
N PRO A 312 -14.89 12.27 -5.58
CA PRO A 312 -14.81 10.93 -5.00
C PRO A 312 -15.82 10.67 -3.86
N ILE A 313 -16.28 11.71 -3.16
CA ILE A 313 -17.29 11.58 -2.09
C ILE A 313 -18.65 11.32 -2.70
N ASP A 314 -19.05 12.15 -3.65
CA ASP A 314 -20.29 11.97 -4.40
C ASP A 314 -20.32 10.61 -5.13
N ALA A 315 -19.20 10.24 -5.75
CA ALA A 315 -19.02 8.95 -6.43
C ALA A 315 -19.22 7.73 -5.50
N ARG A 316 -18.97 7.87 -4.20
CA ARG A 316 -19.20 6.82 -3.20
C ARG A 316 -20.64 6.85 -2.66
N ILE A 317 -21.21 8.03 -2.45
CA ILE A 317 -22.61 8.17 -1.98
C ILE A 317 -23.60 7.66 -3.04
N HIS A 318 -23.37 8.02 -4.31
CA HIS A 318 -24.29 7.73 -5.41
C HIS A 318 -23.80 6.60 -6.34
N LYS A 319 -22.77 5.87 -5.94
CA LYS A 319 -22.14 4.79 -6.71
C LYS A 319 -21.87 5.17 -8.16
N HIS A 320 -20.65 5.64 -8.42
CA HIS A 320 -20.23 6.06 -9.75
C HIS A 320 -20.31 4.91 -10.79
N PRO A 321 -20.69 5.19 -12.06
CA PRO A 321 -20.77 4.17 -13.12
C PRO A 321 -19.46 3.38 -13.35
N LEU A 322 -18.30 3.94 -13.01
CA LEU A 322 -17.02 3.23 -13.00
C LEU A 322 -17.06 1.95 -12.14
N ILE A 323 -17.72 2.00 -10.99
CA ILE A 323 -17.84 0.84 -10.10
C ILE A 323 -18.70 -0.24 -10.75
N SER A 324 -19.83 0.14 -11.36
CA SER A 324 -20.65 -0.80 -12.11
C SER A 324 -19.88 -1.43 -13.27
N PHE A 325 -19.01 -0.65 -13.96
CA PHE A 325 -18.15 -1.20 -15.01
C PHE A 325 -17.15 -2.23 -14.47
N ILE A 326 -16.45 -1.92 -13.37
CA ILE A 326 -15.49 -2.86 -12.77
C ILE A 326 -16.22 -4.12 -12.29
N ASN A 327 -17.37 -3.98 -11.63
CA ASN A 327 -18.22 -5.10 -11.21
C ASN A 327 -18.69 -5.94 -12.41
N GLN A 328 -19.08 -5.31 -13.52
CA GLN A 328 -19.43 -5.99 -14.78
C GLN A 328 -18.27 -6.84 -15.31
N VAL A 329 -17.03 -6.33 -15.26
CA VAL A 329 -15.84 -7.08 -15.68
C VAL A 329 -15.56 -8.23 -14.71
N GLN A 330 -15.70 -8.03 -13.41
CA GLN A 330 -15.54 -9.11 -12.42
C GLN A 330 -16.54 -10.24 -12.67
N LEU A 331 -17.82 -9.91 -12.89
CA LEU A 331 -18.86 -10.90 -13.23
C LEU A 331 -18.61 -11.62 -14.56
N TYR A 332 -17.99 -10.97 -15.54
CA TYR A 332 -17.63 -11.60 -16.81
C TYR A 332 -16.60 -12.73 -16.63
N PHE A 333 -15.62 -12.56 -15.74
CA PHE A 333 -14.63 -13.59 -15.44
C PHE A 333 -15.07 -14.59 -14.37
N ALA A 334 -16.06 -14.24 -13.54
CA ALA A 334 -16.61 -15.09 -12.49
C ALA A 334 -18.02 -15.58 -12.86
N ASP A 335 -18.09 -16.51 -13.82
CA ASP A 335 -19.32 -17.01 -14.42
C ASP A 335 -20.30 -17.68 -13.43
N LYS A 336 -19.82 -18.04 -12.24
CA LYS A 336 -20.63 -18.63 -11.15
C LYS A 336 -21.19 -17.59 -10.17
N ALA A 337 -20.73 -16.34 -10.25
CA ALA A 337 -21.15 -15.29 -9.33
C ALA A 337 -22.46 -14.63 -9.78
N GLN A 338 -23.32 -14.31 -8.82
CA GLN A 338 -24.53 -13.51 -8.98
C GLN A 338 -24.32 -12.07 -8.54
N LEU A 339 -23.37 -11.85 -7.62
CA LEU A 339 -23.06 -10.57 -7.01
C LEU A 339 -21.57 -10.23 -7.25
N SER A 340 -21.27 -8.96 -7.32
CA SER A 340 -19.89 -8.47 -7.42
C SER A 340 -19.69 -7.30 -6.48
N SER A 341 -18.51 -7.20 -5.87
CA SER A 341 -18.16 -6.15 -4.93
C SER A 341 -16.88 -5.44 -5.32
N GLN A 342 -16.92 -4.10 -5.31
CA GLN A 342 -15.79 -3.25 -5.66
C GLN A 342 -15.79 -1.94 -4.87
N ALA A 343 -14.64 -1.56 -4.34
CA ALA A 343 -14.40 -0.25 -3.74
C ALA A 343 -13.91 0.78 -4.78
N LEU A 344 -14.23 2.05 -4.57
CA LEU A 344 -13.57 3.16 -5.25
C LEU A 344 -12.31 3.56 -4.46
N PHE A 345 -11.14 3.26 -5.01
CA PHE A 345 -9.86 3.57 -4.36
C PHE A 345 -9.63 5.08 -4.24
N ASN A 346 -8.68 5.47 -3.39
CA ASN A 346 -8.37 6.89 -3.14
C ASN A 346 -7.89 7.60 -4.41
N GLU A 347 -7.08 6.90 -5.19
CA GLU A 347 -6.33 7.38 -6.34
C GLU A 347 -7.07 7.19 -7.68
N SER A 348 -8.24 6.51 -7.66
CA SER A 348 -8.97 6.20 -8.89
C SER A 348 -9.35 7.44 -9.68
N VAL A 349 -8.83 7.56 -10.90
CA VAL A 349 -9.07 8.69 -11.81
C VAL A 349 -10.31 8.43 -12.70
N GLY A 350 -10.55 7.19 -13.07
CA GLY A 350 -11.58 6.79 -14.03
C GLY A 350 -11.09 6.86 -15.48
N PHE A 351 -12.02 6.73 -16.42
CA PHE A 351 -11.72 6.55 -17.85
C PHE A 351 -12.21 7.71 -18.70
N ASN A 352 -11.37 8.14 -19.65
CA ASN A 352 -11.78 8.98 -20.76
C ASN A 352 -12.69 8.22 -21.74
N SER A 353 -13.25 8.93 -22.74
CA SER A 353 -14.05 8.27 -23.78
C SER A 353 -13.24 7.28 -24.63
N GLU A 354 -11.98 7.58 -24.94
CA GLU A 354 -10.99 6.65 -25.47
C GLU A 354 -10.17 6.11 -24.31
N ILE A 355 -10.13 4.79 -24.15
CA ILE A 355 -9.54 4.11 -22.98
C ILE A 355 -8.17 3.57 -23.36
N THR A 356 -7.18 3.90 -22.56
CA THR A 356 -5.79 3.44 -22.70
C THR A 356 -5.36 2.61 -21.49
N MET A 357 -4.19 1.97 -21.58
CA MET A 357 -3.57 1.34 -20.41
C MET A 357 -3.34 2.34 -19.26
N ARG A 358 -3.07 3.62 -19.60
CA ARG A 358 -2.90 4.70 -18.62
C ARG A 358 -4.14 4.88 -17.75
N ASP A 359 -5.32 4.88 -18.37
CA ASP A 359 -6.59 4.98 -17.65
C ASP A 359 -6.76 3.79 -16.67
N LEU A 360 -6.41 2.56 -17.11
CA LEU A 360 -6.55 1.37 -16.27
C LEU A 360 -5.64 1.40 -15.05
N VAL A 361 -4.32 1.55 -15.25
CA VAL A 361 -3.35 1.52 -14.13
C VAL A 361 -3.47 2.74 -13.20
N SER A 362 -4.01 3.85 -13.69
CA SER A 362 -4.29 5.04 -12.86
C SER A 362 -5.62 4.93 -12.09
N THR A 363 -6.46 3.98 -12.46
CA THR A 363 -7.78 3.77 -11.85
C THR A 363 -7.78 2.58 -10.92
N TYR A 364 -7.10 1.49 -11.30
CA TYR A 364 -6.96 0.30 -10.49
C TYR A 364 -5.49 0.14 -10.08
N VAL A 365 -5.14 0.64 -8.90
CA VAL A 365 -3.74 0.82 -8.46
C VAL A 365 -3.17 -0.36 -7.68
N TYR A 366 -3.98 -1.36 -7.32
CA TYR A 366 -3.57 -2.51 -6.52
C TYR A 366 -3.49 -3.79 -7.35
N SER A 367 -2.44 -4.60 -7.12
CA SER A 367 -2.29 -5.92 -7.73
C SER A 367 -3.18 -6.96 -7.04
N ASN A 368 -4.45 -6.98 -7.40
CA ASN A 368 -5.42 -7.94 -6.89
C ASN A 368 -5.86 -8.92 -7.98
N THR A 369 -5.98 -10.18 -7.61
CA THR A 369 -6.76 -11.18 -8.38
C THR A 369 -8.20 -11.22 -7.90
N LEU A 370 -9.01 -12.14 -8.42
CA LEU A 370 -10.43 -12.26 -8.07
C LEU A 370 -10.73 -13.61 -7.43
N LYS A 371 -11.61 -13.60 -6.43
CA LYS A 371 -12.19 -14.81 -5.86
C LYS A 371 -13.71 -14.69 -5.80
N ALA A 372 -14.40 -15.75 -6.18
CA ALA A 372 -15.85 -15.88 -6.01
C ALA A 372 -16.13 -16.77 -4.79
N LEU A 373 -16.81 -16.22 -3.81
CA LEU A 373 -17.10 -16.85 -2.52
C LEU A 373 -18.58 -17.18 -2.39
N ARG A 374 -18.89 -18.39 -1.88
CA ARG A 374 -20.25 -18.76 -1.47
C ARG A 374 -20.54 -18.24 -0.08
N MET A 375 -21.65 -17.52 0.05
CA MET A 375 -22.10 -16.98 1.33
C MET A 375 -23.62 -17.06 1.46
N ASN A 376 -24.13 -17.11 2.69
CA ASN A 376 -25.57 -16.99 2.91
C ASN A 376 -25.97 -15.52 3.14
N GLY A 377 -27.31 -15.27 3.18
CA GLY A 377 -27.86 -13.92 3.35
C GLY A 377 -27.46 -13.26 4.66
N LYS A 378 -27.16 -14.04 5.71
CA LYS A 378 -26.65 -13.52 6.98
C LYS A 378 -25.23 -12.96 6.80
N VAL A 379 -24.31 -13.71 6.20
CA VAL A 379 -22.93 -13.26 5.92
C VAL A 379 -22.94 -12.07 4.96
N LEU A 380 -23.81 -12.09 3.94
CA LEU A 380 -23.97 -10.96 3.03
C LEU A 380 -24.43 -9.70 3.79
N LYS A 381 -25.35 -9.82 4.75
CA LYS A 381 -25.78 -8.71 5.59
C LYS A 381 -24.64 -8.19 6.47
N GLU A 382 -23.88 -9.08 7.12
CA GLU A 382 -22.72 -8.72 7.92
C GLU A 382 -21.66 -7.98 7.06
N TYR A 383 -21.44 -8.41 5.82
CA TYR A 383 -20.58 -7.73 4.85
C TYR A 383 -21.05 -6.31 4.53
N LEU A 384 -22.35 -6.14 4.23
CA LEU A 384 -22.92 -4.84 3.95
C LEU A 384 -22.96 -3.93 5.19
N GLU A 385 -23.18 -4.48 6.38
CA GLU A 385 -23.09 -3.70 7.63
C GLU A 385 -21.67 -3.19 7.88
N LYS A 386 -20.63 -4.01 7.58
CA LYS A 386 -19.24 -3.57 7.69
C LYS A 386 -18.93 -2.44 6.73
N THR A 387 -19.36 -2.56 5.47
CA THR A 387 -19.15 -1.48 4.50
C THR A 387 -19.95 -0.21 4.87
N ALA A 388 -21.14 -0.35 5.49
CA ALA A 388 -21.97 0.78 5.91
C ALA A 388 -21.38 1.59 7.08
N GLU A 389 -20.36 1.10 7.77
CA GLU A 389 -19.61 1.87 8.78
C GLU A 389 -18.96 3.13 8.18
N TYR A 390 -18.75 3.16 6.85
CA TYR A 390 -18.14 4.26 6.13
C TYR A 390 -18.86 5.60 6.25
N PHE A 391 -20.19 5.58 6.48
CA PHE A 391 -21.02 6.77 6.58
C PHE A 391 -21.50 7.02 7.99
N ASP A 392 -21.62 8.28 8.37
CA ASP A 392 -22.33 8.77 9.54
C ASP A 392 -23.40 9.78 9.15
N ALA A 393 -24.20 10.24 10.10
CA ALA A 393 -25.21 11.28 9.90
C ALA A 393 -24.97 12.45 10.84
N GLU A 394 -24.85 13.65 10.29
CA GLU A 394 -24.77 14.90 11.03
C GLU A 394 -25.81 15.89 10.49
N ASP A 395 -26.61 16.50 11.38
CA ASP A 395 -27.65 17.47 11.02
C ASP A 395 -28.60 17.00 9.89
N GLY A 396 -28.93 15.69 9.88
CA GLY A 396 -29.80 15.07 8.88
C GLY A 396 -29.17 14.92 7.49
N LYS A 397 -27.85 14.99 7.39
CA LYS A 397 -27.08 14.75 6.17
C LYS A 397 -26.14 13.57 6.35
N VAL A 398 -25.89 12.85 5.26
CA VAL A 398 -24.87 11.81 5.19
C VAL A 398 -23.51 12.48 5.21
N VAL A 399 -22.64 12.05 6.09
CA VAL A 399 -21.21 12.46 6.16
C VAL A 399 -20.33 11.22 6.20
N LEU A 400 -19.03 11.38 5.98
CA LEU A 400 -18.07 10.28 6.13
C LEU A 400 -17.76 10.06 7.61
N ASN A 401 -17.67 8.82 8.02
CA ASN A 401 -17.15 8.46 9.32
C ASN A 401 -15.66 8.75 9.39
N ARG A 402 -15.25 9.50 10.42
CA ARG A 402 -13.89 10.03 10.58
C ARG A 402 -12.81 8.96 10.52
N VAL A 403 -13.04 7.77 11.04
CA VAL A 403 -12.04 6.68 11.05
C VAL A 403 -11.59 6.25 9.66
N PHE A 404 -12.35 6.55 8.61
CA PHE A 404 -12.02 6.21 7.23
C PHE A 404 -11.16 7.26 6.50
N TYR A 405 -10.84 8.39 7.13
CA TYR A 405 -9.97 9.40 6.54
C TYR A 405 -8.94 10.00 7.49
N ASP A 406 -9.03 9.73 8.79
CA ASP A 406 -8.11 10.23 9.81
C ASP A 406 -7.80 9.10 10.83
N PRO A 407 -6.53 8.74 11.07
CA PRO A 407 -5.29 9.36 10.58
C PRO A 407 -4.84 8.90 9.19
N LYS A 408 -5.46 7.86 8.61
CA LYS A 408 -5.12 7.28 7.29
C LYS A 408 -6.37 7.22 6.42
N PRO A 409 -6.32 7.67 5.16
CA PRO A 409 -7.39 7.43 4.20
C PRO A 409 -7.58 5.93 3.92
N MET A 410 -8.74 5.38 4.29
CA MET A 410 -9.09 3.96 4.10
C MET A 410 -10.36 3.82 3.25
N HIS A 411 -10.52 4.68 2.24
CA HIS A 411 -11.70 4.69 1.39
C HIS A 411 -11.89 3.38 0.61
N PHE A 412 -10.80 2.60 0.42
CA PHE A 412 -10.83 1.26 -0.15
C PHE A 412 -11.60 0.23 0.70
N ASN A 413 -11.99 0.58 1.92
CA ASN A 413 -12.84 -0.28 2.78
C ASN A 413 -14.34 -0.03 2.58
N TYR A 414 -14.74 0.91 1.72
CA TYR A 414 -16.13 1.06 1.32
C TYR A 414 -16.39 0.30 0.02
N GLU A 415 -16.98 -0.87 0.17
CA GLU A 415 -17.33 -1.77 -0.93
C GLU A 415 -18.75 -1.50 -1.44
N MET A 416 -18.92 -1.48 -2.75
CA MET A 416 -20.22 -1.27 -3.43
C MET A 416 -20.58 -2.52 -4.20
N VAL A 417 -21.72 -3.14 -3.83
CA VAL A 417 -22.14 -4.43 -4.37
C VAL A 417 -23.14 -4.24 -5.51
N ASP A 418 -22.91 -4.95 -6.62
CA ASP A 418 -23.82 -5.08 -7.75
C ASP A 418 -24.57 -6.42 -7.73
N GLY A 419 -25.74 -6.45 -8.37
CA GLY A 419 -26.64 -7.61 -8.43
C GLY A 419 -27.68 -7.67 -7.32
N LEU A 420 -27.71 -6.71 -6.39
CA LEU A 420 -28.56 -6.63 -5.22
C LEU A 420 -28.94 -5.17 -4.95
N ASP A 421 -30.20 -4.88 -4.69
CA ASP A 421 -30.64 -3.55 -4.22
C ASP A 421 -30.55 -3.48 -2.71
N TYR A 422 -29.97 -2.39 -2.15
CA TYR A 422 -29.90 -2.22 -0.70
C TYR A 422 -29.88 -0.74 -0.26
N THR A 423 -30.34 -0.51 0.97
CA THR A 423 -30.43 0.82 1.57
C THR A 423 -29.59 0.88 2.85
N ILE A 424 -28.66 1.85 2.89
CA ILE A 424 -27.84 2.20 4.05
C ILE A 424 -28.50 3.39 4.74
N LYS A 425 -28.87 3.26 6.02
CA LYS A 425 -29.32 4.36 6.86
C LYS A 425 -28.24 4.74 7.86
N SER A 426 -27.48 5.79 7.56
CA SER A 426 -26.28 6.19 8.29
C SER A 426 -26.57 6.69 9.72
N SER A 427 -27.79 7.16 10.02
CA SER A 427 -28.20 7.56 11.37
C SER A 427 -28.47 6.39 12.32
N ASN A 428 -28.56 5.17 11.81
CA ASN A 428 -28.72 3.99 12.64
C ASN A 428 -27.37 3.62 13.31
N PRO A 429 -27.41 2.92 14.46
CA PRO A 429 -26.20 2.37 15.07
C PRO A 429 -25.44 1.44 14.10
N ILE A 430 -24.12 1.43 14.21
CA ILE A 430 -23.23 0.47 13.51
C ILE A 430 -23.76 -0.96 13.76
N GLY A 431 -23.79 -1.78 12.70
CA GLY A 431 -24.36 -3.14 12.72
C GLY A 431 -25.87 -3.20 12.55
N SER A 432 -26.54 -2.05 12.31
CA SER A 432 -27.99 -1.96 12.07
C SER A 432 -28.30 -0.90 11.00
N ARG A 433 -27.36 -0.60 10.12
CA ARG A 433 -27.45 0.43 9.08
C ARG A 433 -28.06 -0.07 7.78
N ILE A 434 -28.01 -1.37 7.54
CA ILE A 434 -28.66 -2.00 6.38
C ILE A 434 -30.14 -2.23 6.72
N VAL A 435 -31.00 -1.37 6.17
CA VAL A 435 -32.44 -1.38 6.44
C VAL A 435 -33.24 -2.11 5.38
N GLU A 436 -32.67 -2.35 4.22
CA GLU A 436 -33.30 -3.07 3.13
C GLU A 436 -32.23 -3.82 2.32
N MET A 437 -32.53 -5.06 1.93
CA MET A 437 -31.80 -5.88 0.99
C MET A 437 -32.79 -6.62 0.10
N VAL A 438 -32.73 -6.41 -1.23
CA VAL A 438 -33.67 -7.00 -2.18
C VAL A 438 -32.89 -7.63 -3.34
N TYR A 439 -33.14 -8.91 -3.56
CA TYR A 439 -32.57 -9.65 -4.69
C TYR A 439 -33.70 -10.10 -5.63
N GLN A 440 -33.63 -9.68 -6.91
CA GLN A 440 -34.63 -9.99 -7.94
C GLN A 440 -36.08 -9.67 -7.46
N GLY A 441 -36.24 -8.51 -6.80
CA GLY A 441 -37.53 -8.03 -6.33
C GLY A 441 -38.06 -8.72 -5.06
N LYS A 442 -37.27 -9.54 -4.37
CA LYS A 442 -37.64 -10.20 -3.10
C LYS A 442 -36.70 -9.80 -1.98
N PRO A 443 -37.20 -9.58 -0.75
CA PRO A 443 -36.31 -9.41 0.39
C PRO A 443 -35.38 -10.61 0.55
N VAL A 444 -34.10 -10.32 0.91
CA VAL A 444 -33.11 -11.35 1.17
C VAL A 444 -33.35 -11.94 2.58
N GLU A 445 -33.43 -13.25 2.65
CA GLU A 445 -33.53 -14.01 3.90
C GLU A 445 -32.14 -14.48 4.35
N GLU A 446 -31.93 -14.68 5.66
CA GLU A 446 -30.62 -15.10 6.20
C GLU A 446 -30.08 -16.42 5.61
N THR A 447 -31.00 -17.28 5.14
CA THR A 447 -30.69 -18.61 4.58
C THR A 447 -30.53 -18.63 3.07
N ASP A 448 -30.79 -17.52 2.37
CA ASP A 448 -30.57 -17.44 0.93
C ASP A 448 -29.08 -17.62 0.62
N GLU A 449 -28.77 -18.28 -0.49
CA GLU A 449 -27.38 -18.51 -0.88
C GLU A 449 -26.99 -17.66 -2.10
N PHE A 450 -25.80 -17.09 -2.03
CA PHE A 450 -25.20 -16.26 -3.07
C PHE A 450 -23.76 -16.68 -3.34
N VAL A 451 -23.32 -16.44 -4.56
CA VAL A 451 -21.88 -16.42 -4.89
C VAL A 451 -21.53 -14.99 -5.28
N MET A 452 -20.59 -14.38 -4.54
CA MET A 452 -20.14 -13.02 -4.76
C MET A 452 -18.66 -13.01 -5.15
N VAL A 453 -18.33 -12.33 -6.26
CA VAL A 453 -16.96 -12.10 -6.68
C VAL A 453 -16.44 -10.79 -6.07
N MET A 454 -15.19 -10.82 -5.64
CA MET A 454 -14.48 -9.68 -5.04
C MET A 454 -12.98 -9.81 -5.25
N SER A 455 -12.22 -8.76 -4.92
CA SER A 455 -10.76 -8.82 -4.95
C SER A 455 -10.21 -9.88 -4.00
N SER A 456 -9.07 -10.48 -4.34
CA SER A 456 -8.37 -11.45 -3.47
C SER A 456 -8.07 -10.87 -2.10
N TYR A 457 -7.69 -9.59 -2.02
CA TYR A 457 -7.50 -8.87 -0.77
C TYR A 457 -8.75 -8.95 0.12
N ARG A 458 -9.92 -8.60 -0.43
CA ARG A 458 -11.19 -8.63 0.32
C ARG A 458 -11.62 -10.05 0.68
N ALA A 459 -11.48 -10.98 -0.24
CA ALA A 459 -11.82 -12.39 -0.04
C ALA A 459 -10.99 -13.06 1.06
N ASN A 460 -9.79 -12.58 1.31
CA ASN A 460 -8.94 -13.04 2.42
C ASN A 460 -9.24 -12.32 3.75
N GLY A 461 -10.24 -11.43 3.79
CA GLY A 461 -10.66 -10.69 4.99
C GLY A 461 -9.95 -9.38 5.21
N GLY A 462 -9.21 -8.88 4.21
CA GLY A 462 -8.54 -7.59 4.29
C GLY A 462 -9.50 -6.46 4.65
N GLY A 463 -9.03 -5.45 5.42
CA GLY A 463 -9.86 -4.34 5.91
C GLY A 463 -10.94 -4.77 6.90
N GLU A 464 -10.67 -5.81 7.71
CA GLU A 464 -11.53 -6.32 8.78
C GLU A 464 -12.85 -6.98 8.29
N PHE A 465 -12.84 -7.50 7.07
CA PHE A 465 -13.98 -8.28 6.56
C PHE A 465 -13.89 -9.75 6.97
N ASP A 466 -13.75 -10.01 8.26
CA ASP A 466 -13.54 -11.36 8.84
C ASP A 466 -14.65 -12.36 8.50
N MET A 467 -15.87 -11.86 8.24
CA MET A 467 -17.03 -12.70 7.92
C MET A 467 -16.85 -13.51 6.64
N VAL A 468 -15.96 -13.10 5.72
CA VAL A 468 -15.73 -13.84 4.47
C VAL A 468 -14.59 -14.87 4.57
N LYS A 469 -13.73 -14.82 5.59
CA LYS A 469 -12.55 -15.72 5.72
C LYS A 469 -12.90 -17.21 5.69
N ASN A 470 -14.07 -17.59 6.17
CA ASN A 470 -14.51 -18.99 6.25
C ASN A 470 -15.50 -19.36 5.13
N CYS A 471 -15.74 -18.46 4.16
CA CYS A 471 -16.58 -18.75 3.03
C CYS A 471 -15.90 -19.71 2.06
N GLU A 472 -16.68 -20.61 1.44
CA GLU A 472 -16.18 -21.51 0.40
C GLU A 472 -15.72 -20.71 -0.82
N VAL A 473 -14.48 -20.91 -1.28
CA VAL A 473 -14.00 -20.39 -2.56
C VAL A 473 -14.56 -21.25 -3.69
N VAL A 474 -15.55 -20.72 -4.41
CA VAL A 474 -16.21 -21.41 -5.54
C VAL A 474 -15.39 -21.32 -6.80
N GLN A 475 -14.71 -20.19 -6.98
CA GLN A 475 -13.84 -19.94 -8.13
C GLN A 475 -12.69 -19.02 -7.69
N ASP A 476 -11.46 -19.43 -8.02
CA ASP A 476 -10.24 -18.64 -7.82
C ASP A 476 -9.72 -18.25 -9.22
N ILE A 477 -9.74 -16.95 -9.53
CA ILE A 477 -9.41 -16.40 -10.85
C ILE A 477 -8.06 -15.72 -10.71
N GLN A 478 -6.99 -16.45 -11.06
CA GLN A 478 -5.59 -16.03 -10.98
C GLN A 478 -5.22 -15.05 -12.11
N LYS A 479 -6.01 -13.98 -12.25
CA LYS A 479 -5.78 -12.90 -13.22
C LYS A 479 -5.77 -11.58 -12.48
N ASP A 480 -4.73 -10.78 -12.68
CA ASP A 480 -4.69 -9.42 -12.15
C ASP A 480 -5.84 -8.57 -12.73
N MET A 481 -6.40 -7.68 -11.89
CA MET A 481 -7.57 -6.89 -12.30
C MET A 481 -7.28 -5.91 -13.44
N VAL A 482 -6.07 -5.37 -13.54
CA VAL A 482 -5.69 -4.49 -14.67
C VAL A 482 -5.69 -5.31 -15.97
N ASP A 483 -5.17 -6.54 -15.93
CA ASP A 483 -5.18 -7.45 -17.09
C ASP A 483 -6.59 -7.91 -17.44
N ALA A 484 -7.43 -8.17 -16.44
CA ALA A 484 -8.84 -8.51 -16.65
C ALA A 484 -9.60 -7.35 -17.33
N LEU A 485 -9.41 -6.14 -16.85
CA LEU A 485 -9.99 -4.94 -17.47
C LEU A 485 -9.49 -4.75 -18.90
N ALA A 486 -8.19 -4.88 -19.16
CA ALA A 486 -7.60 -4.76 -20.49
C ALA A 486 -8.14 -5.82 -21.45
N GLU A 487 -8.19 -7.08 -21.05
CA GLU A 487 -8.73 -8.19 -21.86
C GLU A 487 -10.21 -7.98 -22.18
N TYR A 488 -11.01 -7.60 -21.18
CA TYR A 488 -12.43 -7.31 -21.40
C TYR A 488 -12.64 -6.18 -22.41
N ILE A 489 -11.90 -5.08 -22.30
CA ILE A 489 -12.00 -3.93 -23.19
C ILE A 489 -11.55 -4.29 -24.61
N LEU A 490 -10.47 -5.06 -24.76
CA LEU A 490 -10.00 -5.55 -26.08
C LEU A 490 -11.02 -6.48 -26.74
N ALA A 491 -11.72 -7.32 -25.96
CA ALA A 491 -12.79 -8.17 -26.44
C ALA A 491 -14.06 -7.37 -26.82
N HIS A 492 -14.26 -6.20 -26.19
CA HIS A 492 -15.43 -5.35 -26.36
C HIS A 492 -14.97 -3.91 -26.66
N PRO A 493 -14.41 -3.62 -27.86
CA PRO A 493 -13.72 -2.32 -28.14
C PRO A 493 -14.64 -1.10 -28.16
N VAL A 494 -15.95 -1.30 -28.14
CA VAL A 494 -16.96 -0.26 -27.89
C VAL A 494 -17.78 -0.67 -26.68
N LEU A 495 -17.51 -0.03 -25.55
CA LEU A 495 -18.11 -0.39 -24.27
C LEU A 495 -19.44 0.34 -24.04
N GLU A 496 -20.41 -0.41 -23.60
CA GLU A 496 -21.65 0.08 -23.02
C GLU A 496 -21.65 -0.30 -21.54
N VAL A 497 -21.70 0.69 -20.65
CA VAL A 497 -21.68 0.46 -19.20
C VAL A 497 -23.10 0.41 -18.70
N GLU A 498 -23.51 -0.72 -18.15
CA GLU A 498 -24.79 -0.88 -17.48
C GLU A 498 -24.67 -0.36 -16.03
N HIS A 499 -24.94 0.92 -15.85
CA HIS A 499 -24.95 1.49 -14.51
C HIS A 499 -26.11 0.95 -13.67
N GLN A 500 -25.79 0.36 -12.54
CA GLN A 500 -26.77 -0.12 -11.57
C GLN A 500 -26.91 0.90 -10.44
N ASP A 501 -28.04 1.64 -10.43
CA ASP A 501 -28.42 2.57 -9.35
C ASP A 501 -29.15 1.79 -8.23
N ASN A 502 -28.41 0.88 -7.60
CA ASN A 502 -28.94 -0.13 -6.69
C ASN A 502 -28.56 0.11 -5.21
N ILE A 503 -27.81 1.18 -4.92
CA ILE A 503 -27.38 1.56 -3.57
C ILE A 503 -28.04 2.87 -3.18
N LYS A 504 -28.73 2.88 -2.04
CA LYS A 504 -29.32 4.09 -1.49
C LYS A 504 -28.69 4.39 -0.14
N VAL A 505 -28.04 5.54 -0.03
CA VAL A 505 -27.47 6.02 1.25
C VAL A 505 -28.34 7.18 1.75
N ILE A 506 -28.91 7.02 2.94
CA ILE A 506 -29.76 8.03 3.60
C ILE A 506 -29.25 8.32 5.01
N ALA A 507 -29.57 9.54 5.50
CA ALA A 507 -29.27 9.95 6.86
C ALA A 507 -30.24 9.34 7.90
#